data_dc6bbe566ccf393b32f6821522fe9fbf
#
_entry.id   dc6bbe566ccf393b32f6821522fe9fbf
#
_cell.length_a   1.000
_cell.length_b   1.000
_cell.length_c   1.000
_cell.angle_alpha   90.00
_cell.angle_beta   90.00
_cell.angle_gamma   90.00
#
_symmetry.space_group_name_H-M   'P 1'
#
loop_
_entity.id
_entity.type
_entity.pdbx_description
1 polymer ?
#
loop_
_entity_poly.entity_id
_entity_poly.type
_entity_poly.pdbx_seq_one_letter_code
_entity_poly.pdbx_strand_id
1 'polypeptide(L)'
;MPYVTRTDDVFTLFLGDEGVELSETNPENRFSPDWVDAVHARLDEIEAQAAGSPAALVVTATGKFFSNGLDVMYILANAGELPTYLDRVHTVFSRLLTFPMTTVAAINGHAFGAGAMLALSCDSAVMRDDRGFFCLPEVSLKMGFTVGMATLLRSRLPYQTAVEAMTTGRRYGGADAVAAGIVQAAVSEAELLPTATARAAANAAADGPTLNKIKNDLHTHLIADLAVPTTEVKFG
;
A
#
# COMPACT_ATOMS: atom_id res chain seq x y z
N MET A 1 -14.87 6.81 -0.47
CA MET A 1 -13.66 7.41 -1.11
C MET A 1 -12.64 7.72 -0.02
N PRO A 2 -11.34 7.63 -0.30
CA PRO A 2 -10.28 7.95 0.67
C PRO A 2 -10.44 9.32 1.30
N TYR A 3 -10.14 9.41 2.59
CA TYR A 3 -10.17 10.66 3.35
C TYR A 3 -8.94 10.79 4.26
N VAL A 4 -8.68 12.00 4.76
CA VAL A 4 -7.50 12.33 5.55
C VAL A 4 -7.92 12.95 6.88
N THR A 5 -7.25 12.53 7.94
CA THR A 5 -7.28 13.21 9.24
C THR A 5 -5.85 13.62 9.60
N ARG A 6 -5.71 14.59 10.54
CA ARG A 6 -4.41 15.00 11.06
C ARG A 6 -4.45 15.06 12.57
N THR A 7 -3.44 14.53 13.22
CA THR A 7 -3.20 14.69 14.66
C THR A 7 -1.74 15.09 14.81
N ASP A 8 -1.51 16.27 15.34
CA ASP A 8 -0.18 16.89 15.47
C ASP A 8 0.58 16.89 14.12
N ASP A 9 1.73 16.25 14.06
CA ASP A 9 2.59 16.14 12.86
C ASP A 9 2.29 14.91 12.01
N VAL A 10 1.23 14.13 12.32
CA VAL A 10 0.93 12.90 11.59
C VAL A 10 -0.40 13.02 10.84
N PHE A 11 -0.33 12.89 9.53
CA PHE A 11 -1.49 12.68 8.68
C PHE A 11 -1.86 11.19 8.67
N THR A 12 -3.16 10.90 8.67
CA THR A 12 -3.67 9.55 8.49
C THR A 12 -4.55 9.52 7.26
N LEU A 13 -4.10 8.79 6.23
CA LEU A 13 -4.87 8.50 5.02
C LEU A 13 -5.68 7.22 5.25
N PHE A 14 -6.98 7.36 5.32
CA PHE A 14 -7.92 6.23 5.33
C PHE A 14 -8.32 5.87 3.90
N LEU A 15 -8.20 4.60 3.54
CA LEU A 15 -8.40 4.09 2.18
C LEU A 15 -9.87 3.91 1.78
N GLY A 16 -10.79 3.96 2.74
CA GLY A 16 -12.23 3.84 2.54
C GLY A 16 -12.99 5.14 2.76
N ASP A 17 -14.32 5.04 2.76
CA ASP A 17 -15.21 6.18 2.98
C ASP A 17 -15.30 6.53 4.48
N GLU A 18 -15.37 7.82 4.78
CA GLU A 18 -15.62 8.27 6.14
C GLU A 18 -17.06 7.91 6.57
N GLY A 19 -17.18 7.34 7.78
CA GLY A 19 -18.49 6.99 8.35
C GLY A 19 -19.27 5.90 7.61
N VAL A 20 -18.63 5.17 6.69
CA VAL A 20 -19.27 4.07 5.98
C VAL A 20 -19.69 2.95 6.94
N GLU A 21 -20.87 2.37 6.71
CA GLU A 21 -21.31 1.18 7.44
C GLU A 21 -20.42 -0.02 7.11
N LEU A 22 -19.80 -0.59 8.16
CA LEU A 22 -18.89 -1.71 8.01
C LEU A 22 -19.62 -3.03 7.84
N SER A 23 -19.20 -3.81 6.85
CA SER A 23 -19.71 -5.17 6.62
C SER A 23 -18.58 -6.10 6.16
N GLU A 24 -18.93 -7.34 5.82
CA GLU A 24 -17.94 -8.33 5.29
C GLU A 24 -17.30 -7.90 3.97
N THR A 25 -17.94 -7.03 3.21
CA THR A 25 -17.49 -6.57 1.89
C THR A 25 -17.46 -5.06 1.76
N ASN A 26 -17.65 -4.30 2.85
CA ASN A 26 -17.67 -2.84 2.78
C ASN A 26 -16.94 -2.21 3.98
N PRO A 27 -15.92 -1.37 3.77
CA PRO A 27 -15.26 -1.10 2.48
C PRO A 27 -14.27 -2.20 2.08
N GLU A 28 -14.15 -2.49 0.78
CA GLU A 28 -13.09 -3.37 0.25
C GLU A 28 -11.84 -2.62 -0.19
N ASN A 29 -11.93 -1.30 -0.36
CA ASN A 29 -10.83 -0.42 -0.76
C ASN A 29 -10.12 -0.93 -2.03
N ARG A 30 -10.92 -1.27 -3.06
CA ARG A 30 -10.43 -1.72 -4.36
C ARG A 30 -9.91 -0.55 -5.19
N PHE A 31 -8.91 -0.82 -5.99
CA PHE A 31 -8.25 0.17 -6.84
C PHE A 31 -9.07 0.48 -8.10
N SER A 32 -10.34 0.93 -7.96
CA SER A 32 -11.04 1.48 -9.11
C SER A 32 -10.31 2.72 -9.66
N PRO A 33 -10.49 3.10 -10.94
CA PRO A 33 -9.90 4.32 -11.47
C PRO A 33 -10.20 5.56 -10.63
N ASP A 34 -11.44 5.74 -10.17
CA ASP A 34 -11.82 6.87 -9.32
C ASP A 34 -11.16 6.83 -7.94
N TRP A 35 -10.96 5.61 -7.40
CA TRP A 35 -10.23 5.45 -6.14
C TRP A 35 -8.76 5.82 -6.29
N VAL A 36 -8.11 5.44 -7.40
CA VAL A 36 -6.71 5.82 -7.70
C VAL A 36 -6.57 7.33 -7.77
N ASP A 37 -7.47 8.02 -8.49
CA ASP A 37 -7.48 9.48 -8.58
C ASP A 37 -7.71 10.14 -7.22
N ALA A 38 -8.63 9.59 -6.42
CA ALA A 38 -8.91 10.10 -5.08
C ALA A 38 -7.70 9.93 -4.13
N VAL A 39 -6.97 8.82 -4.19
CA VAL A 39 -5.72 8.66 -3.42
C VAL A 39 -4.70 9.71 -3.82
N HIS A 40 -4.48 9.95 -5.11
CA HIS A 40 -3.57 11.00 -5.57
C HIS A 40 -4.00 12.37 -5.05
N ALA A 41 -5.29 12.71 -5.15
CA ALA A 41 -5.81 13.98 -4.64
C ALA A 41 -5.60 14.14 -3.12
N ARG A 42 -5.75 13.07 -2.34
CA ARG A 42 -5.46 13.12 -0.89
C ARG A 42 -3.98 13.28 -0.59
N LEU A 43 -3.11 12.63 -1.37
CA LEU A 43 -1.66 12.80 -1.23
C LEU A 43 -1.23 14.24 -1.60
N ASP A 44 -1.84 14.87 -2.63
CA ASP A 44 -1.61 16.28 -2.97
C ASP A 44 -2.05 17.22 -1.83
N GLU A 45 -3.21 16.95 -1.23
CA GLU A 45 -3.72 17.70 -0.08
C GLU A 45 -2.76 17.60 1.11
N ILE A 46 -2.26 16.40 1.44
CA ILE A 46 -1.30 16.18 2.52
C ILE A 46 -0.02 16.99 2.29
N GLU A 47 0.55 16.92 1.09
CA GLU A 47 1.76 17.67 0.75
C GLU A 47 1.55 19.18 0.87
N ALA A 48 0.41 19.68 0.37
CA ALA A 48 0.06 21.11 0.46
C ALA A 48 -0.14 21.58 1.91
N GLN A 49 -0.80 20.76 2.74
CA GLN A 49 -1.03 21.10 4.16
C GLN A 49 0.24 21.00 5.02
N ALA A 50 1.19 20.15 4.61
CA ALA A 50 2.44 19.95 5.34
C ALA A 50 3.51 20.96 4.98
N ALA A 51 3.33 21.78 3.93
CA ALA A 51 4.36 22.63 3.35
C ALA A 51 5.17 23.42 4.40
N GLY A 52 6.45 23.06 4.54
CA GLY A 52 7.38 23.71 5.47
C GLY A 52 7.24 23.34 6.95
N SER A 53 6.42 22.36 7.30
CA SER A 53 6.22 21.89 8.68
C SER A 53 6.64 20.42 8.83
N PRO A 54 7.04 19.99 10.04
CA PRO A 54 7.21 18.58 10.34
C PRO A 54 5.97 17.78 9.97
N ALA A 55 6.15 16.67 9.26
CA ALA A 55 5.02 15.83 8.85
C ALA A 55 5.43 14.37 8.59
N ALA A 56 4.50 13.47 8.89
CA ALA A 56 4.59 12.06 8.57
C ALA A 56 3.23 11.53 8.14
N LEU A 57 3.18 10.38 7.48
CA LEU A 57 1.97 9.79 6.93
C LEU A 57 1.77 8.36 7.45
N VAL A 58 0.58 8.09 7.98
CA VAL A 58 0.07 6.75 8.21
C VAL A 58 -0.97 6.45 7.14
N VAL A 59 -0.88 5.27 6.52
CA VAL A 59 -1.88 4.76 5.58
C VAL A 59 -2.61 3.60 6.24
N THR A 60 -3.93 3.68 6.35
CA THR A 60 -4.76 2.66 7.01
C THR A 60 -6.15 2.56 6.39
N ALA A 61 -6.98 1.71 6.95
CA ALA A 61 -8.39 1.59 6.58
C ALA A 61 -9.24 1.20 7.80
N THR A 62 -10.54 1.00 7.57
CA THR A 62 -11.48 0.48 8.55
C THR A 62 -12.10 -0.83 8.05
N GLY A 63 -12.72 -1.60 8.93
CA GLY A 63 -13.42 -2.83 8.56
C GLY A 63 -12.48 -4.02 8.29
N LYS A 64 -12.92 -4.91 7.42
CA LYS A 64 -12.27 -6.21 7.17
C LYS A 64 -11.01 -6.10 6.32
N PHE A 65 -10.93 -5.13 5.43
CA PHE A 65 -9.85 -4.99 4.46
C PHE A 65 -9.03 -3.73 4.71
N PHE A 66 -7.71 -3.88 4.71
CA PHE A 66 -6.83 -2.78 4.40
C PHE A 66 -7.04 -2.40 2.93
N SER A 67 -6.87 -3.36 2.03
CA SER A 67 -7.32 -3.28 0.64
C SER A 67 -7.41 -4.68 0.02
N ASN A 68 -8.48 -4.90 -0.74
CA ASN A 68 -8.69 -6.13 -1.51
C ASN A 68 -8.03 -6.09 -2.92
N GLY A 69 -7.18 -5.08 -3.16
CA GLY A 69 -6.36 -4.95 -4.35
C GLY A 69 -7.10 -4.44 -5.58
N LEU A 70 -6.77 -4.99 -6.74
CA LEU A 70 -7.32 -4.55 -8.02
C LEU A 70 -8.85 -4.69 -8.08
N ASP A 71 -9.50 -3.79 -8.81
CA ASP A 71 -10.93 -3.88 -9.08
C ASP A 71 -11.20 -4.87 -10.21
N VAL A 72 -11.45 -6.12 -9.82
CA VAL A 72 -11.70 -7.22 -10.75
C VAL A 72 -12.96 -6.97 -11.60
N MET A 73 -13.98 -6.32 -11.02
CA MET A 73 -15.21 -6.01 -11.77
C MET A 73 -14.95 -4.98 -12.86
N TYR A 74 -14.14 -3.95 -12.56
CA TYR A 74 -13.68 -3.00 -13.57
C TYR A 74 -12.88 -3.71 -14.68
N ILE A 75 -11.92 -4.56 -14.31
CA ILE A 75 -11.09 -5.29 -15.26
C ILE A 75 -11.94 -6.16 -16.21
N LEU A 76 -12.91 -6.90 -15.68
CA LEU A 76 -13.78 -7.76 -16.48
C LEU A 76 -14.67 -6.95 -17.44
N ALA A 77 -15.12 -5.78 -17.02
CA ALA A 77 -15.92 -4.90 -17.86
C ALA A 77 -15.10 -4.16 -18.92
N ASN A 78 -13.77 -3.96 -18.70
CA ASN A 78 -12.90 -3.14 -19.52
C ASN A 78 -11.58 -3.87 -19.87
N ALA A 79 -11.67 -5.13 -20.28
CA ALA A 79 -10.48 -5.99 -20.50
C ALA A 79 -9.44 -5.38 -21.47
N GLY A 80 -9.87 -4.57 -22.45
CA GLY A 80 -8.97 -3.88 -23.38
C GLY A 80 -8.18 -2.73 -22.74
N GLU A 81 -8.59 -2.24 -21.59
CA GLU A 81 -7.93 -1.15 -20.85
C GLU A 81 -6.97 -1.65 -19.77
N LEU A 82 -6.87 -2.97 -19.57
CA LEU A 82 -6.09 -3.56 -18.50
C LEU A 82 -4.65 -3.02 -18.42
N PRO A 83 -3.88 -2.89 -19.51
CA PRO A 83 -2.53 -2.35 -19.44
C PRO A 83 -2.49 -0.93 -18.88
N THR A 84 -3.30 -0.03 -19.41
CA THR A 84 -3.40 1.37 -18.95
C THR A 84 -3.88 1.47 -17.51
N TYR A 85 -4.82 0.63 -17.11
CA TYR A 85 -5.30 0.56 -15.74
C TYR A 85 -4.18 0.15 -14.77
N LEU A 86 -3.38 -0.87 -15.11
CA LEU A 86 -2.24 -1.30 -14.29
C LEU A 86 -1.17 -0.20 -14.19
N ASP A 87 -0.89 0.49 -15.29
CA ASP A 87 0.04 1.62 -15.27
C ASP A 87 -0.43 2.73 -14.31
N ARG A 88 -1.74 3.01 -14.26
CA ARG A 88 -2.31 3.94 -13.28
C ARG A 88 -2.15 3.43 -11.84
N VAL A 89 -2.34 2.15 -11.59
CA VAL A 89 -2.10 1.54 -10.26
C VAL A 89 -0.62 1.71 -9.86
N HIS A 90 0.32 1.51 -10.78
CA HIS A 90 1.75 1.70 -10.54
C HIS A 90 2.09 3.12 -10.07
N THR A 91 1.36 4.15 -10.53
CA THR A 91 1.61 5.53 -10.10
C THR A 91 1.38 5.72 -8.59
N VAL A 92 0.42 5.00 -8.00
CA VAL A 92 0.17 5.05 -6.55
C VAL A 92 1.36 4.48 -5.78
N PHE A 93 1.91 3.34 -6.24
CA PHE A 93 3.07 2.72 -5.61
C PHE A 93 4.30 3.64 -5.70
N SER A 94 4.60 4.13 -6.90
CA SER A 94 5.72 5.04 -7.14
C SER A 94 5.65 6.27 -6.25
N ARG A 95 4.45 6.84 -6.09
CA ARG A 95 4.24 8.04 -5.29
C ARG A 95 4.48 7.80 -3.80
N LEU A 96 4.00 6.69 -3.24
CA LEU A 96 4.24 6.35 -1.84
C LEU A 96 5.71 6.00 -1.57
N LEU A 97 6.35 5.27 -2.49
CA LEU A 97 7.78 4.94 -2.40
C LEU A 97 8.68 6.17 -2.30
N THR A 98 8.27 7.28 -2.91
CA THR A 98 9.06 8.53 -2.97
C THR A 98 8.43 9.67 -2.17
N PHE A 99 7.38 9.40 -1.41
CA PHE A 99 6.64 10.43 -0.69
C PHE A 99 7.56 11.24 0.22
N PRO A 100 7.48 12.60 0.24
CA PRO A 100 8.41 13.46 0.95
C PRO A 100 8.19 13.49 2.47
N MET A 101 7.67 12.41 3.03
CA MET A 101 7.43 12.18 4.46
C MET A 101 7.74 10.75 4.80
N THR A 102 8.02 10.46 6.08
CA THR A 102 8.03 9.08 6.57
C THR A 102 6.63 8.49 6.43
N THR A 103 6.53 7.33 5.80
CA THR A 103 5.26 6.63 5.56
C THR A 103 5.18 5.31 6.31
N VAL A 104 4.06 5.05 6.98
CA VAL A 104 3.81 3.80 7.73
C VAL A 104 2.47 3.21 7.32
N ALA A 105 2.46 1.96 6.85
CA ALA A 105 1.21 1.23 6.65
C ALA A 105 0.73 0.64 8.00
N ALA A 106 -0.49 0.97 8.40
CA ALA A 106 -1.18 0.34 9.52
C ALA A 106 -2.22 -0.65 8.98
N ILE A 107 -1.84 -1.91 8.85
CA ILE A 107 -2.64 -2.95 8.20
C ILE A 107 -3.71 -3.45 9.18
N ASN A 108 -4.91 -2.87 9.08
CA ASN A 108 -6.05 -3.15 9.96
C ASN A 108 -6.80 -4.45 9.65
N GLY A 109 -6.53 -5.08 8.51
CA GLY A 109 -7.23 -6.26 8.03
C GLY A 109 -6.53 -6.91 6.85
N HIS A 110 -7.29 -7.50 5.91
CA HIS A 110 -6.69 -8.13 4.75
C HIS A 110 -6.01 -7.13 3.82
N ALA A 111 -4.77 -7.42 3.44
CA ALA A 111 -3.99 -6.73 2.42
C ALA A 111 -3.69 -7.73 1.30
N PHE A 112 -4.45 -7.67 0.19
CA PHE A 112 -4.40 -8.67 -0.88
C PHE A 112 -3.92 -8.07 -2.20
N GLY A 113 -3.04 -8.79 -2.91
CA GLY A 113 -2.55 -8.40 -4.23
C GLY A 113 -2.00 -6.98 -4.27
N ALA A 114 -2.57 -6.10 -5.08
CA ALA A 114 -2.21 -4.68 -5.12
C ALA A 114 -2.33 -3.98 -3.76
N GLY A 115 -3.25 -4.42 -2.87
CA GLY A 115 -3.35 -3.90 -1.50
C GLY A 115 -2.15 -4.28 -0.62
N ALA A 116 -1.61 -5.48 -0.80
CA ALA A 116 -0.36 -5.90 -0.17
C ALA A 116 0.83 -5.09 -0.70
N MET A 117 0.86 -4.83 -2.01
CA MET A 117 1.90 -4.01 -2.65
C MET A 117 1.82 -2.54 -2.19
N LEU A 118 0.61 -2.01 -1.97
CA LEU A 118 0.41 -0.67 -1.38
C LEU A 118 1.06 -0.57 0.00
N ALA A 119 0.83 -1.56 0.87
CA ALA A 119 1.46 -1.59 2.19
C ALA A 119 2.99 -1.63 2.09
N LEU A 120 3.55 -2.40 1.15
CA LEU A 120 4.99 -2.47 0.89
C LEU A 120 5.55 -1.20 0.24
N SER A 121 4.72 -0.35 -0.34
CA SER A 121 5.15 0.95 -0.89
C SER A 121 5.37 2.02 0.19
N CYS A 122 4.91 1.79 1.42
CA CYS A 122 5.28 2.60 2.57
C CYS A 122 6.68 2.24 3.08
N ASP A 123 7.33 3.13 3.82
CA ASP A 123 8.67 2.91 4.37
C ASP A 123 8.70 1.73 5.37
N SER A 124 7.63 1.58 6.14
CA SER A 124 7.44 0.48 7.09
C SER A 124 5.97 0.12 7.27
N ALA A 125 5.70 -1.03 7.89
CA ALA A 125 4.34 -1.49 8.15
C ALA A 125 4.19 -2.08 9.55
N VAL A 126 3.01 -1.88 10.13
CA VAL A 126 2.54 -2.54 11.35
C VAL A 126 1.22 -3.25 11.01
N MET A 127 0.98 -4.43 11.54
CA MET A 127 -0.20 -5.24 11.23
C MET A 127 -0.93 -5.64 12.51
N ARG A 128 -2.23 -5.90 12.42
CA ARG A 128 -2.97 -6.56 13.50
C ARG A 128 -2.49 -8.00 13.68
N ASP A 129 -2.43 -8.46 14.93
CA ASP A 129 -2.03 -9.83 15.27
C ASP A 129 -3.21 -10.82 15.27
N ASP A 130 -4.43 -10.32 15.48
CA ASP A 130 -5.64 -11.11 15.69
C ASP A 130 -6.49 -11.30 14.43
N ARG A 131 -6.28 -10.48 13.38
CA ARG A 131 -7.12 -10.47 12.17
C ARG A 131 -6.38 -9.99 10.94
N GLY A 132 -6.79 -10.55 9.80
CA GLY A 132 -6.27 -10.15 8.50
C GLY A 132 -5.09 -11.00 8.04
N PHE A 133 -4.80 -10.90 6.75
CA PHE A 133 -3.67 -11.58 6.14
C PHE A 133 -3.02 -10.66 5.11
N PHE A 134 -1.70 -10.66 5.08
CA PHE A 134 -0.94 -10.26 3.89
C PHE A 134 -0.91 -11.45 2.93
N CYS A 135 -1.24 -11.24 1.66
CA CYS A 135 -1.28 -12.31 0.67
C CYS A 135 -1.13 -11.79 -0.75
N LEU A 136 -0.39 -12.53 -1.57
CA LEU A 136 -0.24 -12.32 -3.01
C LEU A 136 -0.95 -13.48 -3.73
N PRO A 137 -2.28 -13.38 -4.01
CA PRO A 137 -3.07 -14.49 -4.51
C PRO A 137 -2.92 -14.74 -6.02
N GLU A 138 -2.06 -14.00 -6.71
CA GLU A 138 -1.94 -13.94 -8.17
C GLU A 138 -1.74 -15.32 -8.80
N VAL A 139 -0.90 -16.18 -8.20
CA VAL A 139 -0.68 -17.55 -8.70
C VAL A 139 -1.99 -18.38 -8.69
N SER A 140 -2.82 -18.21 -7.67
CA SER A 140 -4.12 -18.90 -7.55
C SER A 140 -5.16 -18.33 -8.51
N LEU A 141 -5.02 -17.04 -8.86
CA LEU A 141 -5.87 -16.33 -9.82
C LEU A 141 -5.38 -16.49 -11.26
N LYS A 142 -4.27 -17.23 -11.48
CA LYS A 142 -3.60 -17.40 -12.77
C LYS A 142 -3.20 -16.06 -13.41
N MET A 143 -2.80 -15.12 -12.59
CA MET A 143 -2.34 -13.79 -13.00
C MET A 143 -0.83 -13.70 -12.81
N GLY A 144 -0.14 -13.10 -13.80
CA GLY A 144 1.26 -12.73 -13.64
C GLY A 144 1.42 -11.36 -12.97
N PHE A 145 2.63 -11.07 -12.54
CA PHE A 145 3.01 -9.73 -12.08
C PHE A 145 3.56 -8.92 -13.26
N THR A 146 3.30 -7.63 -13.28
CA THR A 146 4.04 -6.72 -14.17
C THR A 146 5.49 -6.63 -13.73
N VAL A 147 6.36 -6.10 -14.60
CA VAL A 147 7.79 -5.91 -14.26
C VAL A 147 7.93 -5.06 -13.00
N GLY A 148 7.18 -3.95 -12.91
CA GLY A 148 7.19 -3.07 -11.74
C GLY A 148 6.72 -3.75 -10.46
N MET A 149 5.60 -4.49 -10.52
CA MET A 149 5.10 -5.24 -9.36
C MET A 149 6.10 -6.30 -8.89
N ALA A 150 6.68 -7.07 -9.80
CA ALA A 150 7.69 -8.08 -9.45
C ALA A 150 8.94 -7.44 -8.83
N THR A 151 9.38 -6.29 -9.34
CA THR A 151 10.53 -5.56 -8.78
C THR A 151 10.20 -4.97 -7.41
N LEU A 152 8.99 -4.43 -7.20
CA LEU A 152 8.53 -3.96 -5.89
C LEU A 152 8.62 -5.10 -4.85
N LEU A 153 8.04 -6.24 -5.16
CA LEU A 153 8.01 -7.40 -4.25
C LEU A 153 9.42 -7.91 -3.92
N ARG A 154 10.30 -8.02 -4.92
CA ARG A 154 11.70 -8.43 -4.71
C ARG A 154 12.53 -7.41 -3.93
N SER A 155 12.21 -6.13 -4.06
CA SER A 155 12.96 -5.06 -3.39
C SER A 155 12.51 -4.84 -1.94
N ARG A 156 11.25 -5.18 -1.63
CA ARG A 156 10.63 -4.88 -0.34
C ARG A 156 10.48 -6.08 0.60
N LEU A 157 10.63 -7.29 0.08
CA LEU A 157 10.57 -8.53 0.86
C LEU A 157 11.94 -9.21 0.91
N PRO A 158 12.26 -9.93 2.01
CA PRO A 158 13.37 -10.87 1.99
C PRO A 158 13.21 -11.86 0.84
N TYR A 159 14.30 -12.22 0.17
CA TYR A 159 14.23 -12.99 -1.08
C TYR A 159 13.42 -14.29 -0.94
N GLN A 160 13.64 -15.07 0.11
CA GLN A 160 12.91 -16.32 0.32
C GLN A 160 11.41 -16.07 0.60
N THR A 161 11.09 -15.00 1.34
CA THR A 161 9.70 -14.57 1.55
C THR A 161 9.04 -14.16 0.23
N ALA A 162 9.75 -13.41 -0.62
CA ALA A 162 9.26 -13.05 -1.95
C ALA A 162 8.96 -14.31 -2.79
N VAL A 163 9.90 -15.28 -2.81
CA VAL A 163 9.67 -16.55 -3.52
C VAL A 163 8.44 -17.26 -3.00
N GLU A 164 8.32 -17.48 -1.69
CA GLU A 164 7.17 -18.19 -1.11
C GLU A 164 5.86 -17.44 -1.38
N ALA A 165 5.81 -16.14 -1.08
CA ALA A 165 4.60 -15.34 -1.22
C ALA A 165 4.09 -15.31 -2.67
N MET A 166 4.98 -15.06 -3.64
CA MET A 166 4.62 -14.92 -5.06
C MET A 166 4.26 -16.24 -5.72
N THR A 167 4.89 -17.37 -5.31
CA THR A 167 4.71 -18.65 -6.00
C THR A 167 3.67 -19.56 -5.35
N THR A 168 3.28 -19.28 -4.09
CA THR A 168 2.33 -20.15 -3.36
C THR A 168 1.02 -19.45 -3.01
N GLY A 169 1.00 -18.10 -2.98
CA GLY A 169 -0.15 -17.35 -2.49
C GLY A 169 -0.40 -17.55 -0.99
N ARG A 170 0.65 -17.89 -0.21
CA ARG A 170 0.54 -18.06 1.25
C ARG A 170 -0.08 -16.83 1.89
N ARG A 171 -0.97 -17.08 2.87
CA ARG A 171 -1.54 -16.04 3.73
C ARG A 171 -0.70 -15.92 4.99
N TYR A 172 -0.17 -14.72 5.25
CA TYR A 172 0.62 -14.41 6.43
C TYR A 172 -0.25 -13.62 7.40
N GLY A 173 -0.57 -14.18 8.56
CA GLY A 173 -1.14 -13.45 9.71
C GLY A 173 -0.07 -12.60 10.38
N GLY A 174 -0.45 -11.77 11.37
CA GLY A 174 0.46 -10.82 11.99
C GLY A 174 1.79 -11.41 12.47
N ALA A 175 1.76 -12.49 13.25
CA ALA A 175 2.97 -13.16 13.74
C ALA A 175 3.83 -13.74 12.61
N ASP A 176 3.19 -14.38 11.63
CA ASP A 176 3.88 -14.92 10.44
C ASP A 176 4.49 -13.80 9.60
N ALA A 177 3.78 -12.69 9.43
CA ALA A 177 4.24 -11.54 8.68
C ALA A 177 5.49 -10.89 9.31
N VAL A 178 5.56 -10.83 10.64
CA VAL A 178 6.77 -10.39 11.37
C VAL A 178 7.91 -11.37 11.17
N ALA A 179 7.67 -12.67 11.37
CA ALA A 179 8.69 -13.71 11.23
C ALA A 179 9.25 -13.79 9.80
N ALA A 180 8.41 -13.54 8.80
CA ALA A 180 8.79 -13.50 7.39
C ALA A 180 9.44 -12.15 6.95
N GLY A 181 9.52 -11.16 7.82
CA GLY A 181 10.09 -9.84 7.51
C GLY A 181 9.21 -8.98 6.59
N ILE A 182 7.91 -9.26 6.54
CA ILE A 182 6.93 -8.49 5.75
C ILE A 182 6.57 -7.18 6.47
N VAL A 183 6.35 -7.26 7.78
CA VAL A 183 6.02 -6.12 8.64
C VAL A 183 6.99 -6.02 9.82
N GLN A 184 7.13 -4.84 10.39
CA GLN A 184 8.06 -4.59 11.50
C GLN A 184 7.47 -4.90 12.88
N ALA A 185 6.15 -4.96 12.98
CA ALA A 185 5.46 -5.35 14.22
C ALA A 185 4.05 -5.88 13.92
N ALA A 186 3.57 -6.75 14.81
CA ALA A 186 2.18 -7.16 14.88
C ALA A 186 1.66 -6.84 16.29
N VAL A 187 0.50 -6.19 16.37
CA VAL A 187 -0.07 -5.65 17.61
C VAL A 187 -1.59 -5.83 17.63
N SER A 188 -2.20 -5.69 18.79
CA SER A 188 -3.67 -5.73 18.92
C SER A 188 -4.34 -4.63 18.10
N GLU A 189 -5.63 -4.78 17.80
CA GLU A 189 -6.42 -3.76 17.08
C GLU A 189 -6.33 -2.39 17.75
N ALA A 190 -6.45 -2.35 19.07
CA ALA A 190 -6.41 -1.08 19.83
C ALA A 190 -5.04 -0.39 19.76
N GLU A 191 -3.97 -1.14 19.57
CA GLU A 191 -2.60 -0.62 19.53
C GLU A 191 -2.12 -0.32 18.09
N LEU A 192 -2.85 -0.76 17.06
CA LEU A 192 -2.41 -0.65 15.67
C LEU A 192 -2.14 0.79 15.26
N LEU A 193 -3.16 1.65 15.33
CA LEU A 193 -3.02 3.04 14.92
C LEU A 193 -2.07 3.83 15.84
N PRO A 194 -2.13 3.71 17.18
CA PRO A 194 -1.14 4.31 18.07
C PRO A 194 0.31 3.92 17.74
N THR A 195 0.59 2.65 17.49
CA THR A 195 1.93 2.16 17.17
C THR A 195 2.42 2.71 15.83
N ALA A 196 1.57 2.69 14.80
CA ALA A 196 1.91 3.24 13.49
C ALA A 196 2.15 4.75 13.56
N THR A 197 1.30 5.49 14.30
CA THR A 197 1.44 6.93 14.51
C THR A 197 2.73 7.27 15.24
N ALA A 198 3.06 6.57 16.33
CA ALA A 198 4.31 6.80 17.05
C ALA A 198 5.54 6.52 16.17
N ARG A 199 5.48 5.45 15.34
CA ARG A 199 6.55 5.13 14.39
C ARG A 199 6.72 6.21 13.31
N ALA A 200 5.64 6.74 12.78
CA ALA A 200 5.65 7.81 11.79
C ALA A 200 6.19 9.12 12.41
N ALA A 201 5.67 9.50 13.57
CA ALA A 201 6.05 10.71 14.28
C ALA A 201 7.53 10.77 14.65
N ALA A 202 8.17 9.63 14.91
CA ALA A 202 9.58 9.56 15.28
C ALA A 202 10.53 10.22 14.24
N ASN A 203 10.11 10.35 12.99
CA ASN A 203 10.88 10.96 11.91
C ASN A 203 10.10 12.11 11.21
N ALA A 204 9.07 12.66 11.80
CA ALA A 204 8.26 13.72 11.20
C ALA A 204 9.06 14.99 10.90
N ALA A 205 10.14 15.24 11.66
CA ALA A 205 11.03 16.39 11.47
C ALA A 205 12.03 16.25 10.31
N ALA A 206 12.01 15.13 9.57
CA ALA A 206 12.87 14.94 8.40
C ALA A 206 12.57 16.00 7.33
N ASP A 207 13.62 16.56 6.70
CA ASP A 207 13.46 17.51 5.60
C ASP A 207 12.83 16.81 4.38
N GLY A 208 11.61 17.21 4.02
CA GLY A 208 10.83 16.54 2.98
C GLY A 208 11.52 16.47 1.62
N PRO A 209 12.05 17.55 1.06
CA PRO A 209 12.81 17.53 -0.20
C PRO A 209 14.02 16.58 -0.17
N THR A 210 14.79 16.60 0.91
CA THR A 210 15.94 15.71 1.09
C THR A 210 15.50 14.25 1.19
N LEU A 211 14.44 13.98 1.97
CA LEU A 211 13.89 12.62 2.12
C LEU A 211 13.35 12.09 0.79
N ASN A 212 12.63 12.90 0.04
CA ASN A 212 12.16 12.54 -1.31
C ASN A 212 13.35 12.19 -2.23
N LYS A 213 14.40 13.01 -2.23
CA LYS A 213 15.59 12.71 -3.02
C LYS A 213 16.23 11.38 -2.62
N ILE A 214 16.44 11.15 -1.32
CA ILE A 214 17.00 9.89 -0.80
C ILE A 214 16.15 8.70 -1.24
N LYS A 215 14.83 8.79 -1.14
CA LYS A 215 13.91 7.72 -1.55
C LYS A 215 13.95 7.48 -3.07
N ASN A 216 14.06 8.53 -3.88
CA ASN A 216 14.25 8.39 -5.33
C ASN A 216 15.56 7.67 -5.65
N ASP A 217 16.67 8.04 -4.98
CA ASP A 217 17.95 7.39 -5.17
C ASP A 217 17.91 5.91 -4.72
N LEU A 218 17.28 5.63 -3.58
CA LEU A 218 17.10 4.28 -3.03
C LEU A 218 16.29 3.38 -3.96
N HIS A 219 15.23 3.93 -4.56
CA HIS A 219 14.26 3.18 -5.36
C HIS A 219 14.42 3.38 -6.87
N THR A 220 15.58 3.89 -7.34
CA THR A 220 15.81 4.26 -8.76
C THR A 220 15.37 3.16 -9.74
N HIS A 221 15.83 1.92 -9.55
CA HIS A 221 15.48 0.82 -10.45
C HIS A 221 14.02 0.40 -10.33
N LEU A 222 13.48 0.40 -9.12
CA LEU A 222 12.07 0.06 -8.88
C LEU A 222 11.12 1.07 -9.54
N ILE A 223 11.42 2.36 -9.41
CA ILE A 223 10.62 3.43 -10.03
C ILE A 223 10.69 3.32 -11.55
N ALA A 224 11.88 3.04 -12.10
CA ALA A 224 12.04 2.83 -13.54
C ALA A 224 11.20 1.62 -14.04
N ASP A 225 11.20 0.51 -13.31
CA ASP A 225 10.42 -0.67 -13.66
C ASP A 225 8.90 -0.45 -13.51
N LEU A 226 8.46 0.34 -12.51
CA LEU A 226 7.05 0.75 -12.36
C LEU A 226 6.59 1.69 -13.48
N ALA A 227 7.51 2.43 -14.09
CA ALA A 227 7.22 3.31 -15.23
C ALA A 227 7.26 2.60 -16.60
N VAL A 228 7.66 1.32 -16.65
CA VAL A 228 7.61 0.54 -17.89
C VAL A 228 6.15 0.32 -18.28
N PRO A 229 5.71 0.77 -19.48
CA PRO A 229 4.34 0.55 -19.92
C PRO A 229 3.98 -0.92 -19.95
N THR A 230 2.84 -1.27 -19.38
CA THR A 230 2.33 -2.63 -19.38
C THR A 230 1.85 -3.00 -20.77
N THR A 231 2.52 -3.90 -21.46
CA THR A 231 2.19 -4.29 -22.83
C THR A 231 1.36 -5.57 -22.92
N GLU A 232 1.59 -6.53 -22.02
CA GLU A 232 0.82 -7.77 -21.96
C GLU A 232 0.71 -8.24 -20.51
N VAL A 233 -0.52 -8.39 -20.02
CA VAL A 233 -0.83 -9.20 -18.83
C VAL A 233 -1.81 -10.27 -19.29
N LYS A 234 -1.37 -11.53 -19.22
CA LYS A 234 -2.27 -12.65 -19.51
C LYS A 234 -2.96 -13.08 -18.23
N PHE A 235 -4.26 -12.97 -18.24
CA PHE A 235 -5.10 -13.79 -17.36
C PHE A 235 -5.24 -15.17 -18.03
N GLY A 236 -4.79 -16.21 -17.35
CA GLY A 236 -4.89 -17.58 -17.85
C GLY A 236 -6.30 -18.15 -17.77
#